data_b30c45ea574e7d5826b2d4e932101037
#
_entry.id   b30c45ea574e7d5826b2d4e932101037
#
_cell.length_a   1.000
_cell.length_b   1.000
_cell.length_c   1.000
_cell.angle_alpha   90.00
_cell.angle_beta   90.00
_cell.angle_gamma   90.00
#
_symmetry.space_group_name_H-M   'P 1'
#
loop_
_entity.id
_entity.type
_entity.pdbx_description
1 polymer ?
#
loop_
_entity_poly.entity_id
_entity_poly.type
_entity_poly.pdbx_seq_one_letter_code
_entity_poly.pdbx_strand_id
1 'polypeptide(L)'
;MRKNRAWTLAGLLLLALLSLPGLAQGGPEAWAQAAPRFSQLDIALWPEYDEPATWTDLERPPVLVIIRGELAAETALPARLSLRIPAAAGQPFAVASSTDPASGLVDREYETTAEGDSLRITFETPDPVVHLEFYLPITRAGLLRDFSYVWPGDIAADNVTIRAQVPVGAEEFQTEPELGPAQVGGDGLLYRQEDLGPLTAGQTLSFRVQYSKEDPRLTIETLPAAQPSNDGGTPLPWPALAAIAAVVLVGIVAVACYRYYGRRPAPARARPGGAAGAAGYCTQCGQSLSTADRFCSRCGTPVRK
;
A
#
# COMPACT_ATOMS: atom_id res chain seq x y z
N MET A 1 75.10 -41.25 40.38
CA MET A 1 73.65 -41.01 40.45
C MET A 1 73.23 -39.94 39.42
N ARG A 2 72.96 -40.38 38.19
CA ARG A 2 72.56 -39.54 37.05
C ARG A 2 71.28 -40.12 36.49
N LYS A 3 70.10 -39.56 36.81
CA LYS A 3 68.86 -39.79 36.12
C LYS A 3 67.86 -38.75 36.67
N ASN A 4 67.52 -37.71 35.95
CA ASN A 4 66.27 -36.95 36.04
C ASN A 4 66.30 -35.56 35.35
N ARG A 5 67.10 -35.42 34.23
CA ARG A 5 67.08 -34.14 33.47
C ARG A 5 66.45 -34.21 32.09
N ALA A 6 65.83 -35.36 31.70
CA ALA A 6 65.30 -35.53 30.39
C ALA A 6 63.78 -35.29 30.31
N TRP A 7 63.03 -35.12 31.39
CA TRP A 7 61.58 -35.02 31.42
C TRP A 7 61.09 -33.59 31.59
N THR A 8 61.93 -32.62 31.89
CA THR A 8 61.55 -31.24 32.08
C THR A 8 61.57 -30.42 30.80
N LEU A 9 62.18 -30.89 29.72
CA LEU A 9 62.19 -30.20 28.42
C LEU A 9 61.02 -30.62 27.48
N ALA A 10 60.42 -31.79 27.68
CA ALA A 10 59.26 -32.23 26.90
C ALA A 10 57.91 -31.58 27.34
N GLY A 11 57.87 -31.15 28.63
CA GLY A 11 56.69 -30.49 29.17
C GLY A 11 56.53 -29.01 28.77
N LEU A 12 57.60 -28.34 28.44
CA LEU A 12 57.58 -26.92 28.03
C LEU A 12 57.32 -26.71 26.54
N LEU A 13 57.48 -27.73 25.69
CA LEU A 13 57.18 -27.63 24.26
C LEU A 13 55.70 -27.93 23.93
N LEU A 14 54.97 -28.58 24.86
CA LEU A 14 53.55 -28.86 24.70
C LEU A 14 52.65 -27.72 25.15
N LEU A 15 53.14 -26.79 25.97
CA LEU A 15 52.40 -25.62 26.45
C LEU A 15 52.48 -24.40 25.50
N ALA A 16 53.44 -24.39 24.55
CA ALA A 16 53.62 -23.29 23.60
C ALA A 16 52.74 -23.41 22.34
N LEU A 17 52.05 -24.54 22.14
CA LEU A 17 51.17 -24.76 20.97
C LEU A 17 49.68 -24.45 21.22
N LEU A 18 49.31 -24.05 22.44
CA LEU A 18 47.92 -23.72 22.81
C LEU A 18 47.61 -22.23 22.89
N SER A 19 48.55 -21.35 22.56
CA SER A 19 48.32 -19.89 22.48
C SER A 19 48.35 -19.39 21.04
N LEU A 20 47.59 -20.03 20.14
CA LEU A 20 47.13 -19.38 18.92
C LEU A 20 46.06 -18.38 19.33
N PRO A 21 46.25 -17.06 19.09
CA PRO A 21 45.15 -16.13 19.22
C PRO A 21 44.10 -16.61 18.26
N GLY A 22 42.93 -16.99 18.81
CA GLY A 22 41.72 -17.30 18.02
C GLY A 22 41.53 -16.14 17.05
N LEU A 23 41.63 -16.43 15.75
CA LEU A 23 41.10 -15.57 14.74
C LEU A 23 39.62 -15.42 15.09
N ALA A 24 39.27 -14.32 15.74
CA ALA A 24 37.90 -13.88 15.86
C ALA A 24 37.39 -13.80 14.42
N GLN A 25 36.70 -14.85 13.98
CA GLN A 25 35.86 -14.78 12.81
C GLN A 25 34.84 -13.70 13.13
N GLY A 26 35.10 -12.48 12.64
CA GLY A 26 34.07 -11.44 12.57
C GLY A 26 32.91 -12.06 11.81
N GLY A 27 31.88 -12.49 12.55
CA GLY A 27 30.62 -12.81 11.96
C GLY A 27 30.19 -11.59 11.14
N PRO A 28 29.37 -11.75 10.09
CA PRO A 28 28.87 -10.60 9.35
C PRO A 28 28.27 -9.66 10.40
N GLU A 29 28.83 -8.45 10.50
CA GLU A 29 28.21 -7.39 11.28
C GLU A 29 26.81 -7.28 10.71
N ALA A 30 25.83 -7.77 11.45
CA ALA A 30 24.45 -7.50 11.17
C ALA A 30 24.35 -5.97 11.24
N TRP A 31 24.33 -5.32 10.09
CA TRP A 31 24.10 -3.89 9.99
C TRP A 31 22.79 -3.66 10.74
N ALA A 32 22.88 -3.11 11.92
CA ALA A 32 21.71 -2.78 12.71
C ALA A 32 20.90 -1.82 11.83
N GLN A 33 19.83 -2.32 11.24
CA GLN A 33 18.91 -1.47 10.50
C GLN A 33 18.48 -0.35 11.45
N ALA A 34 18.65 0.89 11.02
CA ALA A 34 18.19 2.03 11.79
C ALA A 34 16.69 1.82 12.10
N ALA A 35 16.31 2.10 13.34
CA ALA A 35 14.90 2.00 13.72
C ALA A 35 14.04 2.85 12.78
N PRO A 36 12.87 2.36 12.35
CA PRO A 36 11.97 3.13 11.52
C PRO A 36 11.66 4.47 12.15
N ARG A 37 11.62 5.53 11.35
CA ARG A 37 11.17 6.87 11.77
C ARG A 37 10.26 7.46 10.71
N PHE A 38 9.43 8.37 11.09
CA PHE A 38 8.58 9.12 10.16
C PHE A 38 9.29 10.40 9.72
N SER A 39 9.27 10.70 8.43
CA SER A 39 9.57 12.04 7.92
C SER A 39 8.44 13.01 8.24
N GLN A 40 7.19 12.51 8.18
CA GLN A 40 5.97 13.23 8.53
C GLN A 40 5.05 12.33 9.35
N LEU A 41 4.50 12.85 10.45
CA LEU A 41 3.47 12.21 11.26
C LEU A 41 2.28 13.17 11.39
N ASP A 42 1.13 12.75 10.88
CA ASP A 42 -0.13 13.46 11.03
C ASP A 42 -1.03 12.73 12.02
N ILE A 43 -1.50 13.44 13.03
CA ILE A 43 -2.47 12.94 14.01
C ILE A 43 -3.73 13.78 13.89
N ALA A 44 -4.81 13.19 13.41
CA ALA A 44 -6.08 13.86 13.23
C ALA A 44 -7.13 13.33 14.22
N LEU A 45 -7.85 14.25 14.85
CA LEU A 45 -8.96 13.99 15.75
C LEU A 45 -10.24 14.49 15.10
N TRP A 46 -11.20 13.57 14.89
CA TRP A 46 -12.50 13.88 14.30
C TRP A 46 -13.63 13.56 15.29
N PRO A 47 -13.92 14.47 16.24
CA PRO A 47 -14.95 14.24 17.24
C PRO A 47 -16.35 14.28 16.61
N GLU A 48 -17.21 13.35 17.00
CA GLU A 48 -18.60 13.27 16.53
C GLU A 48 -18.71 13.40 15.00
N TYR A 49 -17.76 12.80 14.25
CA TYR A 49 -17.80 12.83 12.80
C TYR A 49 -18.78 11.79 12.25
N ASP A 50 -18.54 10.53 12.56
CA ASP A 50 -19.35 9.38 12.20
C ASP A 50 -19.36 8.35 13.34
N GLU A 51 -20.11 7.28 13.16
CA GLU A 51 -20.21 6.18 14.12
C GLU A 51 -20.02 4.84 13.39
N PRO A 52 -18.99 4.06 13.76
CA PRO A 52 -18.82 2.75 13.14
C PRO A 52 -19.95 1.80 13.59
N ALA A 53 -20.35 0.87 12.71
CA ALA A 53 -21.43 -0.09 12.99
C ALA A 53 -21.18 -0.95 14.25
N THR A 54 -19.93 -1.01 14.72
CA THR A 54 -19.52 -1.74 15.93
C THR A 54 -19.61 -0.89 17.20
N TRP A 55 -19.95 0.42 17.10
CA TRP A 55 -20.06 1.28 18.26
C TRP A 55 -21.28 0.90 19.10
N THR A 56 -21.05 0.72 20.38
CA THR A 56 -22.11 0.28 21.33
C THR A 56 -22.37 1.27 22.45
N ASP A 57 -21.56 2.29 22.59
CA ASP A 57 -21.66 3.30 23.64
C ASP A 57 -22.50 4.48 23.17
N LEU A 58 -23.82 4.34 23.30
CA LEU A 58 -24.78 5.37 22.87
C LEU A 58 -24.77 6.63 23.74
N GLU A 59 -24.17 6.59 24.94
CA GLU A 59 -24.08 7.74 25.83
C GLU A 59 -22.90 8.64 25.50
N ARG A 60 -21.83 8.05 24.97
CA ARG A 60 -20.59 8.75 24.62
C ARG A 60 -20.36 8.63 23.13
N PRO A 61 -20.54 9.73 22.38
CA PRO A 61 -20.27 9.72 20.95
C PRO A 61 -18.80 9.39 20.66
N PRO A 62 -18.49 8.84 19.48
CA PRO A 62 -17.13 8.48 19.09
C PRO A 62 -16.30 9.68 18.66
N VAL A 63 -15.00 9.57 18.88
CA VAL A 63 -13.95 10.36 18.23
C VAL A 63 -13.16 9.42 17.34
N LEU A 64 -13.15 9.65 16.05
CA LEU A 64 -12.25 8.99 15.13
C LEU A 64 -10.86 9.59 15.27
N VAL A 65 -9.88 8.76 15.62
CA VAL A 65 -8.46 9.11 15.65
C VAL A 65 -7.78 8.51 14.43
N ILE A 66 -7.16 9.35 13.63
CA ILE A 66 -6.44 8.95 12.43
C ILE A 66 -4.96 9.26 12.64
N ILE A 67 -4.12 8.25 12.50
CA ILE A 67 -2.67 8.39 12.52
C ILE A 67 -2.15 8.05 11.12
N ARG A 68 -1.49 9.00 10.50
CA ARG A 68 -0.85 8.84 9.21
C ARG A 68 0.63 9.15 9.32
N GLY A 69 1.47 8.20 8.96
CA GLY A 69 2.92 8.37 8.99
C GLY A 69 3.51 8.17 7.60
N GLU A 70 4.44 9.03 7.21
CA GLU A 70 5.30 8.81 6.04
C GLU A 70 6.68 8.40 6.55
N LEU A 71 7.12 7.19 6.20
CA LEU A 71 8.43 6.68 6.60
C LEU A 71 9.54 7.50 5.94
N ALA A 72 10.60 7.75 6.69
CA ALA A 72 11.78 8.40 6.16
C ALA A 72 12.39 7.58 5.01
N ALA A 73 12.91 8.27 3.99
CA ALA A 73 13.36 7.65 2.74
C ALA A 73 14.45 6.58 2.90
N GLU A 74 15.23 6.66 3.99
CA GLU A 74 16.25 5.68 4.33
C GLU A 74 15.71 4.42 5.02
N THR A 75 14.42 4.39 5.36
CA THR A 75 13.79 3.20 5.96
C THR A 75 13.71 2.08 4.94
N ALA A 76 14.35 0.95 5.25
CA ALA A 76 14.27 -0.21 4.39
C ALA A 76 12.86 -0.80 4.38
N LEU A 77 12.33 -1.06 3.18
CA LEU A 77 11.04 -1.71 2.98
C LEU A 77 11.25 -3.17 2.51
N PRO A 78 10.40 -4.12 2.94
CA PRO A 78 9.27 -3.92 3.84
C PRO A 78 9.71 -3.57 5.26
N ALA A 79 8.96 -2.68 5.93
CA ALA A 79 9.24 -2.27 7.30
C ALA A 79 8.23 -2.90 8.27
N ARG A 80 8.74 -3.41 9.41
CA ARG A 80 7.88 -3.85 10.53
C ARG A 80 7.70 -2.70 11.51
N LEU A 81 6.44 -2.32 11.72
CA LEU A 81 6.05 -1.22 12.60
C LEU A 81 5.27 -1.73 13.80
N SER A 82 5.35 -0.98 14.89
CA SER A 82 4.66 -1.31 16.13
C SER A 82 4.17 -0.02 16.77
N LEU A 83 2.84 0.17 16.80
CA LEU A 83 2.17 1.35 17.31
C LEU A 83 1.23 0.97 18.43
N ARG A 84 1.16 1.78 19.50
CA ARG A 84 0.21 1.59 20.59
C ARG A 84 -0.99 2.49 20.43
N ILE A 85 -2.16 1.92 20.67
CA ILE A 85 -3.41 2.65 20.81
C ILE A 85 -3.97 2.41 22.22
N PRO A 86 -4.84 3.27 22.75
CA PRO A 86 -5.51 3.02 24.02
C PRO A 86 -6.32 1.72 23.99
N ALA A 87 -6.24 0.91 25.04
CA ALA A 87 -7.01 -0.36 25.12
C ALA A 87 -8.52 -0.12 24.99
N ALA A 88 -9.01 1.05 25.39
CA ALA A 88 -10.40 1.46 25.25
C ALA A 88 -10.89 1.56 23.80
N ALA A 89 -9.98 1.68 22.82
CA ALA A 89 -10.32 1.67 21.41
C ALA A 89 -10.70 0.26 20.91
N GLY A 90 -10.28 -0.80 21.61
CA GLY A 90 -10.43 -2.17 21.12
C GLY A 90 -9.57 -2.42 19.87
N GLN A 91 -10.10 -3.17 18.92
CA GLN A 91 -9.42 -3.41 17.66
C GLN A 91 -9.38 -2.13 16.82
N PRO A 92 -8.29 -1.85 16.07
CA PRO A 92 -8.26 -0.73 15.15
C PRO A 92 -9.34 -0.90 14.07
N PHE A 93 -9.90 0.23 13.63
CA PHE A 93 -10.88 0.25 12.54
C PHE A 93 -10.21 0.00 11.19
N ALA A 94 -9.04 0.58 10.98
CA ALA A 94 -8.22 0.34 9.79
C ALA A 94 -6.73 0.28 10.15
N VAL A 95 -6.00 -0.64 9.52
CA VAL A 95 -4.54 -0.67 9.45
C VAL A 95 -4.20 -0.83 7.98
N ALA A 96 -3.62 0.18 7.38
CA ALA A 96 -3.40 0.22 5.93
C ALA A 96 -2.09 0.91 5.57
N SER A 97 -1.69 0.79 4.31
CA SER A 97 -0.57 1.54 3.75
C SER A 97 -0.83 1.97 2.31
N SER A 98 -0.02 2.89 1.81
CA SER A 98 -0.04 3.32 0.41
C SER A 98 1.34 3.70 -0.09
N THR A 99 1.52 3.67 -1.41
CA THR A 99 2.79 4.02 -2.07
C THR A 99 3.13 5.50 -1.96
N ASP A 100 2.12 6.35 -1.86
CA ASP A 100 2.26 7.80 -1.69
C ASP A 100 0.99 8.38 -1.01
N PRO A 101 1.03 9.62 -0.51
CA PRO A 101 -0.09 10.24 0.20
C PRO A 101 -1.39 10.40 -0.60
N ALA A 102 -1.34 10.40 -1.93
CA ALA A 102 -2.50 10.58 -2.82
C ALA A 102 -3.06 9.25 -3.34
N SER A 103 -2.32 8.15 -3.15
CA SER A 103 -2.73 6.81 -3.57
C SER A 103 -3.78 6.20 -2.66
N GLY A 104 -4.56 5.26 -3.18
CA GLY A 104 -5.51 4.49 -2.40
C GLY A 104 -4.84 3.66 -1.29
N LEU A 105 -5.51 3.54 -0.17
CA LEU A 105 -5.08 2.72 0.96
C LEU A 105 -5.29 1.24 0.66
N VAL A 106 -4.36 0.40 1.09
CA VAL A 106 -4.43 -1.06 1.01
C VAL A 106 -4.31 -1.62 2.42
N ASP A 107 -5.30 -2.40 2.83
CA ASP A 107 -5.33 -3.02 4.15
C ASP A 107 -4.11 -3.89 4.41
N ARG A 108 -3.65 -3.90 5.67
CA ARG A 108 -2.53 -4.72 6.15
C ARG A 108 -3.00 -5.67 7.23
N GLU A 109 -2.49 -6.88 7.18
CA GLU A 109 -2.62 -7.81 8.29
C GLU A 109 -1.81 -7.30 9.48
N TYR A 110 -2.35 -7.45 10.68
CA TYR A 110 -1.72 -7.00 11.90
C TYR A 110 -1.91 -7.97 13.05
N GLU A 111 -1.01 -7.90 14.01
CA GLU A 111 -1.08 -8.62 15.27
C GLU A 111 -1.37 -7.63 16.41
N THR A 112 -2.11 -8.07 17.42
CA THR A 112 -2.39 -7.24 18.59
C THR A 112 -1.84 -7.89 19.85
N THR A 113 -1.26 -7.06 20.72
CA THR A 113 -0.78 -7.50 22.04
C THR A 113 -1.23 -6.49 23.10
N ALA A 114 -1.92 -6.97 24.15
CA ALA A 114 -2.34 -6.12 25.25
C ALA A 114 -1.13 -5.71 26.11
N GLU A 115 -1.00 -4.41 26.41
CA GLU A 115 0.08 -3.83 27.23
C GLU A 115 -0.50 -2.84 28.23
N GLY A 116 -0.99 -3.34 29.38
CA GLY A 116 -1.66 -2.50 30.39
C GLY A 116 -2.89 -1.80 29.80
N ASP A 117 -2.90 -0.47 29.82
CA ASP A 117 -3.99 0.35 29.29
C ASP A 117 -3.86 0.63 27.77
N SER A 118 -2.96 -0.09 27.09
CA SER A 118 -2.71 0.06 25.66
C SER A 118 -2.85 -1.29 24.95
N LEU A 119 -3.10 -1.22 23.66
CA LEU A 119 -3.03 -2.32 22.71
C LEU A 119 -1.93 -2.01 21.71
N ARG A 120 -0.92 -2.87 21.61
CA ARG A 120 0.13 -2.77 20.61
C ARG A 120 -0.34 -3.40 19.32
N ILE A 121 -0.29 -2.64 18.24
CA ILE A 121 -0.61 -3.04 16.88
C ILE A 121 0.71 -3.22 16.13
N THR A 122 1.01 -4.43 15.69
CA THR A 122 2.24 -4.74 14.94
C THR A 122 1.87 -5.22 13.55
N PHE A 123 2.45 -4.61 12.54
CA PHE A 123 2.20 -4.94 11.12
C PHE A 123 3.45 -4.73 10.28
N GLU A 124 3.45 -5.31 9.09
CA GLU A 124 4.49 -5.11 8.08
C GLU A 124 3.94 -4.32 6.90
N THR A 125 4.71 -3.35 6.43
CA THR A 125 4.33 -2.54 5.27
C THR A 125 5.40 -2.58 4.19
N PRO A 126 5.02 -2.89 2.93
CA PRO A 126 5.90 -2.72 1.76
C PRO A 126 5.93 -1.27 1.26
N ASP A 127 5.10 -0.39 1.80
CA ASP A 127 4.86 0.96 1.33
C ASP A 127 5.32 2.01 2.34
N PRO A 128 5.74 3.20 1.89
CA PRO A 128 6.26 4.24 2.79
C PRO A 128 5.19 4.96 3.61
N VAL A 129 3.94 5.03 3.14
CA VAL A 129 2.85 5.70 3.87
C VAL A 129 2.04 4.69 4.64
N VAL A 130 1.88 4.91 5.93
CA VAL A 130 1.08 4.07 6.84
C VAL A 130 -0.11 4.83 7.37
N HIS A 131 -1.18 4.10 7.64
CA HIS A 131 -2.46 4.65 8.06
C HIS A 131 -3.07 3.73 9.12
N LEU A 132 -3.47 4.32 10.25
CA LEU A 132 -4.11 3.64 11.38
C LEU A 132 -5.31 4.45 11.85
N GLU A 133 -6.47 3.80 11.94
CA GLU A 133 -7.70 4.41 12.44
C GLU A 133 -8.25 3.63 13.63
N PHE A 134 -8.77 4.35 14.60
CA PHE A 134 -9.49 3.76 15.72
C PHE A 134 -10.44 4.78 16.35
N TYR A 135 -11.43 4.31 17.09
CA TYR A 135 -12.42 5.14 17.73
C TYR A 135 -12.27 5.13 19.25
N LEU A 136 -12.48 6.28 19.86
CA LEU A 136 -12.48 6.46 21.31
C LEU A 136 -13.74 7.21 21.74
N PRO A 137 -14.29 6.93 22.94
CA PRO A 137 -15.44 7.64 23.45
C PRO A 137 -15.06 9.05 23.94
N ILE A 138 -15.84 10.06 23.54
CA ILE A 138 -15.75 11.40 24.11
C ILE A 138 -16.56 11.48 25.41
N THR A 139 -16.05 12.17 26.43
CA THR A 139 -16.81 12.41 27.64
C THR A 139 -17.88 13.49 27.39
N ARG A 140 -19.12 13.20 27.81
CA ARG A 140 -20.25 14.10 27.69
C ARG A 140 -20.80 14.49 29.05
N ALA A 141 -20.89 15.80 29.31
CA ALA A 141 -21.50 16.34 30.52
C ALA A 141 -22.49 17.45 30.12
N GLY A 142 -23.76 17.10 29.92
CA GLY A 142 -24.75 17.99 29.33
C GLY A 142 -24.40 18.38 27.90
N LEU A 143 -24.18 19.65 27.62
CA LEU A 143 -23.74 20.16 26.32
C LEU A 143 -22.23 20.08 26.15
N LEU A 144 -21.48 19.99 27.24
CA LEU A 144 -20.02 19.94 27.20
C LEU A 144 -19.52 18.60 26.65
N ARG A 145 -18.52 18.69 25.80
CA ARG A 145 -17.72 17.58 25.29
C ARG A 145 -16.29 17.77 25.70
N ASP A 146 -15.65 16.70 26.17
CA ASP A 146 -14.26 16.73 26.64
C ASP A 146 -13.57 15.43 26.17
N PHE A 147 -12.52 15.53 25.38
CA PHE A 147 -11.76 14.43 24.86
C PHE A 147 -10.27 14.66 25.04
N SER A 148 -9.56 13.62 25.46
CA SER A 148 -8.10 13.66 25.56
C SER A 148 -7.50 12.44 24.89
N TYR A 149 -6.44 12.65 24.15
CA TYR A 149 -5.64 11.60 23.51
C TYR A 149 -4.15 11.83 23.80
N VAL A 150 -3.44 10.75 24.03
CA VAL A 150 -1.97 10.77 24.21
C VAL A 150 -1.32 9.89 23.15
N TRP A 151 -0.55 10.51 22.27
CA TRP A 151 0.39 9.78 21.42
C TRP A 151 1.54 9.26 22.28
N PRO A 152 1.81 7.93 22.26
CA PRO A 152 2.78 7.32 23.17
C PRO A 152 4.25 7.49 22.75
N GLY A 153 4.53 8.08 21.57
CA GLY A 153 5.90 8.27 21.10
C GLY A 153 6.57 6.99 20.61
N ASP A 154 5.84 6.05 20.06
CA ASP A 154 6.41 4.75 19.65
C ASP A 154 7.49 4.88 18.57
N ILE A 155 7.37 5.86 17.68
CA ILE A 155 8.27 6.10 16.56
C ILE A 155 8.63 7.58 16.55
N ALA A 156 9.92 7.89 16.31
CA ALA A 156 10.37 9.26 16.11
C ALA A 156 9.82 9.84 14.80
N ALA A 157 9.58 11.16 14.77
CA ALA A 157 9.15 11.88 13.59
C ALA A 157 9.98 13.15 13.39
N ASP A 158 10.30 13.47 12.12
CA ASP A 158 11.02 14.71 11.79
C ASP A 158 10.09 15.92 11.85
N ASN A 159 8.83 15.71 11.52
CA ASN A 159 7.77 16.70 11.68
C ASN A 159 6.47 16.03 12.12
N VAL A 160 5.76 16.68 13.04
CA VAL A 160 4.46 16.24 13.55
C VAL A 160 3.44 17.35 13.30
N THR A 161 2.36 17.01 12.62
CA THR A 161 1.19 17.87 12.46
C THR A 161 0.03 17.30 13.26
N ILE A 162 -0.60 18.16 14.07
CA ILE A 162 -1.88 17.84 14.69
C ILE A 162 -3.00 18.53 13.93
N ARG A 163 -4.10 17.80 13.78
CA ARG A 163 -5.33 18.35 13.22
C ARG A 163 -6.53 17.95 14.05
N ALA A 164 -7.44 18.90 14.28
CA ALA A 164 -8.74 18.62 14.86
C ALA A 164 -9.85 19.10 13.91
N GLN A 165 -10.77 18.21 13.55
CA GLN A 165 -12.01 18.57 12.86
C GLN A 165 -12.93 19.25 13.87
N VAL A 166 -13.49 20.41 13.52
CA VAL A 166 -14.48 21.10 14.33
C VAL A 166 -15.86 20.52 14.02
N PRO A 167 -16.53 19.84 14.95
CA PRO A 167 -17.84 19.24 14.69
C PRO A 167 -18.86 20.28 14.26
N VAL A 168 -19.74 19.91 13.34
CA VAL A 168 -20.82 20.82 12.93
C VAL A 168 -21.74 21.10 14.12
N GLY A 169 -21.99 22.38 14.37
CA GLY A 169 -22.76 22.84 15.54
C GLY A 169 -21.97 22.90 16.84
N ALA A 170 -20.64 22.69 16.81
CA ALA A 170 -19.79 22.92 17.97
C ALA A 170 -19.58 24.43 18.23
N GLU A 171 -19.74 24.84 19.48
CA GLU A 171 -19.46 26.16 19.96
C GLU A 171 -18.32 26.14 20.98
N GLU A 172 -17.59 27.24 21.12
CA GLU A 172 -16.49 27.39 22.07
C GLU A 172 -15.41 26.28 21.91
N PHE A 173 -15.09 25.92 20.67
CA PHE A 173 -14.15 24.87 20.38
C PHE A 173 -12.72 25.28 20.78
N GLN A 174 -12.17 24.55 21.75
CA GLN A 174 -10.84 24.79 22.34
C GLN A 174 -9.98 23.53 22.22
N THR A 175 -8.68 23.71 22.09
CA THR A 175 -7.69 22.64 22.02
C THR A 175 -6.50 22.92 22.91
N GLU A 176 -5.88 21.86 23.42
CA GLU A 176 -4.60 21.92 24.16
C GLU A 176 -3.66 20.84 23.59
N PRO A 177 -2.51 21.20 22.97
CA PRO A 177 -2.08 22.59 22.73
C PRO A 177 -3.06 23.40 21.87
N GLU A 178 -3.00 24.72 21.95
CA GLU A 178 -3.81 25.57 21.08
C GLU A 178 -3.40 25.36 19.63
N LEU A 179 -4.38 25.04 18.79
CA LEU A 179 -4.18 24.88 17.35
C LEU A 179 -4.46 26.19 16.63
N GLY A 180 -3.89 26.34 15.45
CA GLY A 180 -4.09 27.52 14.60
C GLY A 180 -5.55 27.82 14.29
N PRO A 181 -5.84 28.91 13.57
CA PRO A 181 -7.21 29.33 13.22
C PRO A 181 -7.92 28.24 12.39
N ALA A 182 -9.24 28.17 12.55
CA ALA A 182 -10.05 27.24 11.79
C ALA A 182 -9.99 27.57 10.29
N GLN A 183 -9.80 26.54 9.47
CA GLN A 183 -9.74 26.61 8.00
C GLN A 183 -10.73 25.62 7.41
N VAL A 184 -11.31 25.98 6.25
CA VAL A 184 -12.21 25.10 5.51
C VAL A 184 -11.37 24.10 4.71
N GLY A 185 -11.60 22.81 4.93
CA GLY A 185 -11.00 21.73 4.15
C GLY A 185 -11.62 21.58 2.75
N GLY A 186 -11.03 20.73 1.93
CA GLY A 186 -11.54 20.43 0.58
C GLY A 186 -12.91 19.73 0.57
N ASP A 187 -13.31 19.15 1.69
CA ASP A 187 -14.60 18.51 1.98
C ASP A 187 -15.65 19.49 2.53
N GLY A 188 -15.28 20.77 2.71
CA GLY A 188 -16.16 21.81 3.24
C GLY A 188 -16.28 21.85 4.76
N LEU A 189 -15.56 20.97 5.48
CA LEU A 189 -15.52 20.95 6.94
C LEU A 189 -14.47 21.92 7.49
N LEU A 190 -14.62 22.30 8.74
CA LEU A 190 -13.68 23.16 9.46
C LEU A 190 -12.62 22.30 10.17
N TYR A 191 -11.37 22.69 10.01
CA TYR A 191 -10.23 22.08 10.68
C TYR A 191 -9.36 23.14 11.37
N ARG A 192 -8.84 22.80 12.54
CA ARG A 192 -7.70 23.49 13.15
C ARG A 192 -6.50 22.59 13.09
N GLN A 193 -5.33 23.13 12.81
CA GLN A 193 -4.08 22.36 12.77
C GLN A 193 -2.91 23.19 13.26
N GLU A 194 -1.87 22.47 13.70
CA GLU A 194 -0.59 23.06 14.14
C GLU A 194 0.55 22.09 13.82
N ASP A 195 1.68 22.64 13.37
CA ASP A 195 2.91 21.90 13.16
C ASP A 195 3.78 22.02 14.41
N LEU A 196 4.07 20.90 15.05
CA LEU A 196 4.80 20.85 16.32
C LEU A 196 6.30 20.62 16.16
N GLY A 197 6.76 20.41 14.92
CA GLY A 197 8.16 20.08 14.65
C GLY A 197 8.52 18.64 15.01
N PRO A 198 9.82 18.37 15.30
CA PRO A 198 10.31 17.01 15.49
C PRO A 198 9.89 16.41 16.84
N LEU A 199 9.71 15.08 16.84
CA LEU A 199 9.40 14.26 18.00
C LEU A 199 10.40 13.12 18.12
N THR A 200 11.03 12.96 19.26
CA THR A 200 11.92 11.83 19.53
C THR A 200 11.13 10.60 19.97
N ALA A 201 11.65 9.41 19.68
CA ALA A 201 11.06 8.17 20.18
C ALA A 201 11.00 8.19 21.72
N GLY A 202 9.88 7.77 22.29
CA GLY A 202 9.59 7.81 23.72
C GLY A 202 9.03 9.13 24.22
N GLN A 203 9.04 10.19 23.43
CA GLN A 203 8.42 11.46 23.78
C GLN A 203 6.90 11.38 23.54
N THR A 204 6.12 11.55 24.60
CA THR A 204 4.66 11.56 24.51
C THR A 204 4.14 12.92 24.08
N LEU A 205 2.97 12.92 23.45
CA LEU A 205 2.30 14.14 23.02
C LEU A 205 0.82 14.05 23.40
N SER A 206 0.38 14.98 24.25
CA SER A 206 -1.00 15.01 24.76
C SER A 206 -1.84 16.02 24.01
N PHE A 207 -3.06 15.63 23.68
CA PHE A 207 -4.06 16.47 23.01
C PHE A 207 -5.33 16.46 23.81
N ARG A 208 -5.95 17.62 23.92
CA ARG A 208 -7.28 17.76 24.48
C ARG A 208 -8.14 18.62 23.57
N VAL A 209 -9.39 18.22 23.40
CA VAL A 209 -10.40 18.96 22.66
C VAL A 209 -11.59 19.16 23.56
N GLN A 210 -12.07 20.39 23.69
CA GLN A 210 -13.26 20.75 24.46
C GLN A 210 -14.17 21.64 23.62
N TYR A 211 -15.49 21.41 23.69
CA TYR A 211 -16.50 22.26 23.05
C TYR A 211 -17.87 22.02 23.66
N SER A 212 -18.80 22.91 23.39
CA SER A 212 -20.21 22.70 23.65
C SER A 212 -20.97 22.40 22.37
N LYS A 213 -22.01 21.58 22.44
CA LYS A 213 -22.81 21.18 21.28
C LYS A 213 -24.23 20.83 21.72
N GLU A 214 -25.22 21.51 21.15
CA GLU A 214 -26.64 21.25 21.40
C GLU A 214 -27.17 20.15 20.48
N ASP A 215 -26.85 20.21 19.18
CA ASP A 215 -27.29 19.25 18.18
C ASP A 215 -26.61 17.88 18.42
N PRO A 216 -27.38 16.81 18.70
CA PRO A 216 -26.80 15.48 18.95
C PRO A 216 -26.33 14.77 17.67
N ARG A 217 -26.67 15.29 16.48
CA ARG A 217 -26.34 14.64 15.21
C ARG A 217 -24.83 14.61 14.99
N LEU A 218 -24.36 13.54 14.36
CA LEU A 218 -22.97 13.43 13.91
C LEU A 218 -22.72 14.37 12.72
N THR A 219 -21.47 14.76 12.52
CA THR A 219 -21.11 15.67 11.43
C THR A 219 -21.56 15.12 10.07
N ILE A 220 -21.36 13.82 9.82
CA ILE A 220 -21.74 13.16 8.55
C ILE A 220 -23.24 13.24 8.27
N GLU A 221 -24.08 13.24 9.31
CA GLU A 221 -25.55 13.34 9.18
C GLU A 221 -26.02 14.74 8.78
N THR A 222 -25.18 15.75 8.96
CA THR A 222 -25.47 17.15 8.62
C THR A 222 -24.95 17.53 7.24
N LEU A 223 -24.09 16.70 6.65
CA LEU A 223 -23.57 16.93 5.30
C LEU A 223 -24.70 16.71 4.28
N PRO A 224 -24.75 17.50 3.19
CA PRO A 224 -25.63 17.19 2.07
C PRO A 224 -25.33 15.76 1.64
N ALA A 225 -26.40 14.95 1.49
CA ALA A 225 -26.23 13.61 0.92
C ALA A 225 -25.34 13.74 -0.32
N ALA A 226 -24.22 13.00 -0.35
CA ALA A 226 -23.35 12.98 -1.51
C ALA A 226 -24.26 12.72 -2.72
N GLN A 227 -24.42 13.73 -3.57
CA GLN A 227 -25.11 13.48 -4.83
C GLN A 227 -24.30 12.36 -5.46
N PRO A 228 -24.94 11.23 -5.85
CA PRO A 228 -24.23 10.21 -6.58
C PRO A 228 -23.48 10.98 -7.66
N SER A 229 -22.15 10.96 -7.56
CA SER A 229 -21.31 11.52 -8.61
C SER A 229 -21.85 10.88 -9.88
N ASN A 230 -22.51 11.67 -10.72
CA ASN A 230 -22.81 11.29 -12.08
C ASN A 230 -21.47 11.25 -12.82
N ASP A 231 -20.54 10.40 -12.34
CA ASP A 231 -19.45 9.84 -13.13
C ASP A 231 -20.00 8.83 -14.18
N GLY A 232 -21.31 8.81 -14.34
CA GLY A 232 -21.92 8.43 -15.57
C GLY A 232 -21.34 9.37 -16.62
N GLY A 233 -20.28 8.91 -17.27
CA GLY A 233 -19.77 9.53 -18.48
C GLY A 233 -21.02 9.94 -19.26
N THR A 234 -21.13 11.22 -19.63
CA THR A 234 -22.25 11.77 -20.38
C THR A 234 -22.73 10.68 -21.33
N PRO A 235 -23.96 10.16 -21.19
CA PRO A 235 -24.38 9.06 -22.04
C PRO A 235 -24.11 9.53 -23.46
N LEU A 236 -23.21 8.80 -24.16
CA LEU A 236 -22.83 9.20 -25.52
C LEU A 236 -24.14 9.49 -26.24
N PRO A 237 -24.32 10.70 -26.74
CA PRO A 237 -25.58 11.05 -27.36
C PRO A 237 -25.89 9.96 -28.40
N TRP A 238 -27.11 9.44 -28.40
CA TRP A 238 -27.47 8.32 -29.25
C TRP A 238 -27.00 8.45 -30.72
N PRO A 239 -26.89 9.66 -31.33
CA PRO A 239 -26.26 9.81 -32.65
C PRO A 239 -24.79 9.43 -32.68
N ALA A 240 -24.02 9.58 -31.57
CA ALA A 240 -22.63 9.13 -31.50
C ALA A 240 -22.54 7.60 -31.44
N LEU A 241 -23.45 6.94 -30.71
CA LEU A 241 -23.56 5.47 -30.71
C LEU A 241 -23.95 4.94 -32.09
N ALA A 242 -24.89 5.62 -32.79
CA ALA A 242 -25.25 5.28 -34.14
C ALA A 242 -24.08 5.47 -35.12
N ALA A 243 -23.28 6.51 -34.97
CA ALA A 243 -22.10 6.74 -35.81
C ALA A 243 -21.04 5.66 -35.59
N ILE A 244 -20.76 5.25 -34.35
CA ILE A 244 -19.84 4.16 -34.02
C ILE A 244 -20.37 2.83 -34.62
N ALA A 245 -21.66 2.54 -34.46
CA ALA A 245 -22.27 1.35 -35.03
C ALA A 245 -22.17 1.32 -36.57
N ALA A 246 -22.36 2.47 -37.21
CA ALA A 246 -22.23 2.60 -38.69
C ALA A 246 -20.78 2.36 -39.13
N VAL A 247 -19.77 2.88 -38.44
CA VAL A 247 -18.35 2.66 -38.75
C VAL A 247 -17.98 1.19 -38.59
N VAL A 248 -18.45 0.52 -37.52
CA VAL A 248 -18.23 -0.92 -37.29
C VAL A 248 -18.90 -1.73 -38.41
N LEU A 249 -20.12 -1.38 -38.79
CA LEU A 249 -20.85 -2.07 -39.87
C LEU A 249 -20.15 -1.93 -41.22
N VAL A 250 -19.68 -0.74 -41.57
CA VAL A 250 -18.86 -0.50 -42.78
C VAL A 250 -17.57 -1.30 -42.75
N GLY A 251 -16.89 -1.38 -41.58
CA GLY A 251 -15.71 -2.21 -41.40
C GLY A 251 -15.99 -3.69 -41.63
N ILE A 252 -17.08 -4.22 -41.09
CA ILE A 252 -17.50 -5.62 -41.29
C ILE A 252 -17.81 -5.90 -42.76
N VAL A 253 -18.55 -4.99 -43.42
CA VAL A 253 -18.90 -5.11 -44.85
C VAL A 253 -17.63 -5.04 -45.72
N ALA A 254 -16.70 -4.13 -45.43
CA ALA A 254 -15.42 -4.04 -46.13
C ALA A 254 -14.58 -5.33 -46.01
N VAL A 255 -14.50 -5.90 -44.80
CA VAL A 255 -13.81 -7.20 -44.57
C VAL A 255 -14.52 -8.34 -45.28
N ALA A 256 -15.85 -8.35 -45.24
CA ALA A 256 -16.64 -9.37 -45.97
C ALA A 256 -16.43 -9.27 -47.49
N CYS A 257 -16.50 -8.05 -48.03
CA CYS A 257 -16.22 -7.77 -49.46
C CYS A 257 -14.79 -8.14 -49.81
N TYR A 258 -13.80 -7.78 -49.01
CA TYR A 258 -12.40 -8.14 -49.21
C TYR A 258 -12.22 -9.67 -49.23
N ARG A 259 -12.87 -10.40 -48.31
CA ARG A 259 -12.84 -11.87 -48.30
C ARG A 259 -13.61 -12.50 -49.49
N TYR A 260 -14.72 -11.88 -49.91
CA TYR A 260 -15.51 -12.40 -50.99
C TYR A 260 -14.87 -12.10 -52.37
N TYR A 261 -14.42 -10.88 -52.62
CA TYR A 261 -13.82 -10.45 -53.88
C TYR A 261 -12.32 -10.74 -53.97
N GLY A 262 -11.58 -10.75 -52.89
CA GLY A 262 -10.17 -11.08 -52.84
C GLY A 262 -9.88 -12.58 -53.03
N ARG A 263 -10.92 -13.44 -52.97
CA ARG A 263 -10.82 -14.87 -53.24
C ARG A 263 -11.14 -15.27 -54.70
N ARG A 264 -11.33 -14.27 -55.59
CA ARG A 264 -11.44 -14.60 -57.01
C ARG A 264 -10.08 -15.15 -57.48
N PRO A 265 -10.00 -16.43 -57.91
CA PRO A 265 -8.76 -16.94 -58.50
C PRO A 265 -8.43 -16.05 -59.71
N ALA A 266 -7.24 -15.51 -59.74
CA ALA A 266 -6.74 -14.85 -60.94
C ALA A 266 -6.83 -15.82 -62.12
N PRO A 267 -7.26 -15.37 -63.31
CA PRO A 267 -7.31 -16.22 -64.47
C PRO A 267 -5.92 -16.81 -64.71
N ALA A 268 -5.88 -18.15 -64.77
CA ALA A 268 -4.65 -18.91 -64.96
C ALA A 268 -3.99 -18.45 -66.27
N ARG A 269 -2.90 -17.68 -66.18
CA ARG A 269 -1.99 -17.53 -67.31
C ARG A 269 -1.39 -18.89 -67.58
N ALA A 270 -1.75 -19.49 -68.67
CA ALA A 270 -1.14 -20.69 -69.20
C ALA A 270 0.40 -20.52 -69.29
N ARG A 271 1.13 -21.28 -68.49
CA ARG A 271 2.57 -21.46 -68.66
C ARG A 271 2.73 -22.59 -69.66
N PRO A 272 3.63 -22.43 -70.63
CA PRO A 272 3.98 -23.55 -71.56
C PRO A 272 4.63 -24.69 -70.78
N GLY A 273 4.31 -25.89 -71.15
CA GLY A 273 4.69 -27.09 -70.48
C GLY A 273 6.18 -27.33 -70.31
N GLY A 274 6.51 -27.85 -69.17
CA GLY A 274 7.74 -28.58 -68.88
C GLY A 274 7.39 -29.68 -67.92
N ALA A 275 7.28 -30.88 -68.40
CA ALA A 275 7.13 -32.08 -67.62
C ALA A 275 8.39 -32.28 -66.78
N ALA A 276 8.32 -31.98 -65.47
CA ALA A 276 9.33 -32.44 -64.53
C ALA A 276 8.61 -33.43 -63.61
N GLY A 277 9.02 -34.70 -63.68
CA GLY A 277 8.43 -35.77 -62.91
C GLY A 277 8.42 -35.54 -61.44
N ALA A 278 7.29 -35.81 -60.82
CA ALA A 278 7.14 -35.79 -59.36
C ALA A 278 8.05 -36.90 -58.80
N ALA A 279 9.05 -36.50 -57.98
CA ALA A 279 10.02 -37.43 -57.40
C ALA A 279 9.72 -37.81 -55.96
N GLY A 280 8.46 -37.74 -55.52
CA GLY A 280 8.06 -38.28 -54.23
C GLY A 280 7.42 -37.23 -53.31
N TYR A 281 7.07 -37.66 -52.10
CA TYR A 281 6.47 -36.85 -51.07
C TYR A 281 7.40 -36.79 -49.85
N CYS A 282 7.38 -35.69 -49.14
CA CYS A 282 8.10 -35.54 -47.86
C CYS A 282 7.58 -36.54 -46.82
N THR A 283 8.45 -37.36 -46.28
CA THR A 283 8.11 -38.42 -45.31
C THR A 283 7.63 -37.84 -43.97
N GLN A 284 7.91 -36.55 -43.71
CA GLN A 284 7.54 -35.90 -42.45
C GLN A 284 6.19 -35.19 -42.53
N CYS A 285 5.84 -34.55 -43.66
CA CYS A 285 4.63 -33.71 -43.74
C CYS A 285 3.76 -33.97 -44.97
N GLY A 286 4.11 -34.95 -45.83
CA GLY A 286 3.32 -35.32 -47.00
C GLY A 286 3.35 -34.33 -48.19
N GLN A 287 4.15 -33.25 -48.14
CA GLN A 287 4.29 -32.28 -49.23
C GLN A 287 4.98 -32.92 -50.44
N SER A 288 4.46 -32.70 -51.67
CA SER A 288 5.09 -33.11 -52.90
C SER A 288 6.44 -32.44 -53.09
N LEU A 289 7.45 -33.21 -53.45
CA LEU A 289 8.83 -32.77 -53.64
C LEU A 289 9.22 -32.86 -55.13
N SER A 290 10.04 -31.92 -55.57
CA SER A 290 10.68 -31.95 -56.90
C SER A 290 12.02 -32.71 -56.81
N THR A 291 12.46 -33.27 -57.92
CA THR A 291 13.78 -33.93 -58.02
C THR A 291 14.96 -33.00 -57.67
N ALA A 292 14.73 -31.68 -57.69
CA ALA A 292 15.73 -30.65 -57.40
C ALA A 292 15.74 -30.22 -55.93
N ASP A 293 14.75 -30.61 -55.15
CA ASP A 293 14.60 -30.16 -53.76
C ASP A 293 15.60 -30.87 -52.84
N ARG A 294 16.39 -30.10 -52.10
CA ARG A 294 17.29 -30.58 -51.04
C ARG A 294 16.64 -30.56 -49.68
N PHE A 295 15.63 -29.72 -49.49
CA PHE A 295 14.85 -29.57 -48.26
C PHE A 295 13.38 -29.41 -48.62
N CYS A 296 12.49 -29.91 -47.78
CA CYS A 296 11.06 -29.70 -47.92
C CYS A 296 10.70 -28.23 -47.68
N SER A 297 10.07 -27.58 -48.65
CA SER A 297 9.68 -26.17 -48.58
C SER A 297 8.61 -25.88 -47.50
N ARG A 298 7.95 -26.93 -47.00
CA ARG A 298 6.91 -26.79 -45.98
C ARG A 298 7.41 -26.99 -44.55
N CYS A 299 8.28 -27.96 -44.28
CA CYS A 299 8.72 -28.32 -42.95
C CYS A 299 10.24 -28.27 -42.73
N GLY A 300 11.03 -27.91 -43.74
CA GLY A 300 12.48 -27.78 -43.63
C GLY A 300 13.24 -29.13 -43.55
N THR A 301 12.57 -30.28 -43.59
CA THR A 301 13.22 -31.59 -43.49
C THR A 301 14.10 -31.85 -44.71
N PRO A 302 15.36 -32.31 -44.54
CA PRO A 302 16.24 -32.65 -45.68
C PRO A 302 15.70 -33.85 -46.47
N VAL A 303 15.69 -33.73 -47.79
CA VAL A 303 15.25 -34.80 -48.72
C VAL A 303 16.42 -35.73 -48.92
N ARG A 304 16.31 -36.98 -48.45
CA ARG A 304 17.29 -38.03 -48.73
C ARG A 304 17.01 -38.59 -50.15
N LYS A 305 18.01 -38.48 -51.02
CA LYS A 305 18.00 -39.13 -52.36
C LYS A 305 18.30 -40.61 -52.25
#